data_c31850231931f5284c250bec48e93028
#
_entry.id   c31850231931f5284c250bec48e93028
#
_cell.length_a   1.000
_cell.length_b   1.000
_cell.length_c   1.000
_cell.angle_alpha   90.00
_cell.angle_beta   90.00
_cell.angle_gamma   90.00
#
_symmetry.space_group_name_H-M   'P 1'
#
loop_
_entity.id
_entity.type
_entity.pdbx_description
1 polymer ?
#
loop_
_entity_poly.entity_id
_entity_poly.type
_entity_poly.pdbx_seq_one_letter_code
_entity_poly.pdbx_strand_id
1 'polypeptide(L)'
;MKKICLWIGIVVAAIAVIIVGIGIIKAKTYNPKNPVVTIEFEGYDKPVKVELDVKSAPNAVANFVKLANGGFYNNYKMTIDEKEIVSNSSNEKARLSRIVENPQNDYIYGIKGDLIANSVDNYIKHKKGVITMHRNDYSYFGFTEEGYNSANSTFGILTEDNDSYNGRYIPFGKVVEGIDVLEAISATRVEEKEDEATATSEEATTETAENEENKDEKNVIVIKSITVDTFGVKYEAPEYNNYEENIAKVNEICNQYFGSDYESVFK
;
A
#
# COMPACT_ATOMS: atom_id res chain seq x y z
N MET A 1 7.05 51.97 42.65
CA MET A 1 6.17 50.87 42.17
C MET A 1 5.96 50.90 40.65
N LYS A 2 5.53 52.01 40.02
CA LYS A 2 5.27 52.03 38.54
C LYS A 2 6.48 51.63 37.66
N LYS A 3 7.70 52.02 38.02
CA LYS A 3 8.91 51.64 37.24
C LYS A 3 9.24 50.14 37.33
N ILE A 4 9.01 49.50 38.48
CA ILE A 4 9.22 48.07 38.71
C ILE A 4 8.23 47.26 37.86
N CYS A 5 6.94 47.61 37.86
CA CYS A 5 5.93 46.95 37.03
C CYS A 5 6.26 47.06 35.53
N LEU A 6 6.79 48.19 35.06
CA LEU A 6 7.21 48.39 33.69
C LEU A 6 8.35 47.44 33.30
N TRP A 7 9.37 47.32 34.16
CA TRP A 7 10.50 46.41 33.92
C TRP A 7 10.08 44.95 33.91
N ILE A 8 9.17 44.52 34.81
CA ILE A 8 8.63 43.18 34.83
C ILE A 8 7.88 42.91 33.51
N GLY A 9 7.06 43.83 33.03
CA GLY A 9 6.36 43.69 31.75
C GLY A 9 7.29 43.52 30.54
N ILE A 10 8.41 44.30 30.50
CA ILE A 10 9.41 44.15 29.43
C ILE A 10 10.10 42.79 29.47
N VAL A 11 10.46 42.29 30.65
CA VAL A 11 11.11 40.99 30.81
C VAL A 11 10.18 39.86 30.38
N VAL A 12 8.91 39.89 30.78
CA VAL A 12 7.93 38.88 30.38
C VAL A 12 7.69 38.91 28.86
N ALA A 13 7.61 40.09 28.25
CA ALA A 13 7.47 40.21 26.80
C ALA A 13 8.71 39.67 26.06
N ALA A 14 9.92 39.93 26.56
CA ALA A 14 11.15 39.40 25.98
C ALA A 14 11.22 37.83 26.08
N ILE A 15 10.82 37.27 27.21
CA ILE A 15 10.75 35.81 27.39
C ILE A 15 9.73 35.19 26.43
N ALA A 16 8.55 35.81 26.26
CA ALA A 16 7.55 35.34 25.33
C ALA A 16 8.05 35.34 23.85
N VAL A 17 8.76 36.41 23.46
CA VAL A 17 9.37 36.49 22.10
C VAL A 17 10.44 35.40 21.91
N ILE A 18 11.25 35.15 22.93
CA ILE A 18 12.27 34.07 22.89
C ILE A 18 11.61 32.70 22.77
N ILE A 19 10.56 32.40 23.54
CA ILE A 19 9.84 31.12 23.48
C ILE A 19 9.20 30.92 22.11
N VAL A 20 8.55 31.95 21.56
CA VAL A 20 7.97 31.92 20.20
C VAL A 20 9.07 31.75 19.15
N GLY A 21 10.19 32.47 19.28
CA GLY A 21 11.33 32.35 18.36
C GLY A 21 11.94 30.94 18.38
N ILE A 22 12.13 30.34 19.56
CA ILE A 22 12.60 28.95 19.70
C ILE A 22 11.58 27.98 19.10
N GLY A 23 10.28 28.20 19.29
CA GLY A 23 9.21 27.39 18.71
C GLY A 23 9.23 27.41 17.18
N ILE A 24 9.38 28.59 16.58
CA ILE A 24 9.49 28.77 15.12
C ILE A 24 10.76 28.12 14.57
N ILE A 25 11.91 28.26 15.25
CA ILE A 25 13.17 27.64 14.83
C ILE A 25 13.03 26.12 14.89
N LYS A 26 12.51 25.56 16.00
CA LYS A 26 12.26 24.12 16.10
C LYS A 26 11.30 23.61 15.04
N ALA A 27 10.23 24.34 14.74
CA ALA A 27 9.29 23.95 13.69
C ALA A 27 9.94 23.96 12.30
N LYS A 28 10.81 24.94 12.00
CA LYS A 28 11.54 25.00 10.72
C LYS A 28 12.68 23.98 10.59
N THR A 29 13.27 23.55 11.71
CA THR A 29 14.37 22.58 11.73
C THR A 29 13.91 21.15 12.02
N TYR A 30 12.63 20.95 12.38
CA TYR A 30 12.06 19.64 12.57
C TYR A 30 11.87 18.96 11.20
N ASN A 31 12.82 18.09 10.85
CA ASN A 31 12.72 17.19 9.72
C ASN A 31 12.49 15.79 10.29
N PRO A 32 11.25 15.31 10.39
CA PRO A 32 10.97 13.99 10.90
C PRO A 32 11.67 12.96 9.99
N LYS A 33 12.32 11.97 10.61
CA LYS A 33 12.84 10.84 9.86
C LYS A 33 11.66 10.10 9.21
N ASN A 34 11.89 9.63 8.01
CA ASN A 34 10.97 8.70 7.37
C ASN A 34 10.82 7.42 8.18
N PRO A 35 9.62 6.82 8.28
CA PRO A 35 9.43 5.55 8.96
C PRO A 35 10.25 4.45 8.30
N VAL A 36 10.75 3.54 9.12
CA VAL A 36 11.43 2.33 8.63
C VAL A 36 10.60 1.11 8.98
N VAL A 37 10.23 0.38 7.96
CA VAL A 37 9.51 -0.89 8.05
C VAL A 37 10.52 -2.02 8.10
N THR A 38 10.30 -2.98 8.99
CA THR A 38 11.03 -4.25 9.02
C THR A 38 10.05 -5.37 8.68
N ILE A 39 10.31 -6.10 7.60
CA ILE A 39 9.50 -7.21 7.10
C ILE A 39 10.28 -8.50 7.32
N GLU A 40 9.73 -9.43 8.07
CA GLU A 40 10.26 -10.78 8.24
C GLU A 40 9.47 -11.75 7.36
N PHE A 41 10.17 -12.51 6.52
CA PHE A 41 9.57 -13.56 5.70
C PHE A 41 9.82 -14.94 6.31
N GLU A 42 8.86 -15.85 6.17
CA GLU A 42 9.05 -17.25 6.56
C GLU A 42 10.16 -17.91 5.72
N GLY A 43 11.01 -18.68 6.37
CA GLY A 43 12.13 -19.36 5.71
C GLY A 43 13.37 -18.50 5.46
N TYR A 44 13.36 -17.22 5.89
CA TYR A 44 14.50 -16.30 5.75
C TYR A 44 14.89 -15.70 7.10
N ASP A 45 16.17 -15.80 7.44
CA ASP A 45 16.70 -15.31 8.74
C ASP A 45 16.92 -13.80 8.76
N LYS A 46 17.14 -13.19 7.59
CA LYS A 46 17.39 -11.76 7.47
C LYS A 46 16.08 -11.04 7.12
N PRO A 47 15.76 -9.93 7.80
CA PRO A 47 14.63 -9.10 7.44
C PRO A 47 14.92 -8.24 6.21
N VAL A 48 13.87 -7.80 5.56
CA VAL A 48 13.90 -6.71 4.57
C VAL A 48 13.50 -5.42 5.27
N LYS A 49 14.32 -4.36 5.11
CA LYS A 49 13.99 -3.03 5.64
C LYS A 49 13.65 -2.07 4.52
N VAL A 50 12.57 -1.34 4.71
CA VAL A 50 12.02 -0.37 3.75
C VAL A 50 11.92 0.99 4.42
N GLU A 51 12.52 2.02 3.84
CA GLU A 51 12.28 3.40 4.23
C GLU A 51 11.07 3.93 3.43
N LEU A 52 10.06 4.44 4.15
CA LEU A 52 8.85 4.99 3.54
C LEU A 52 9.03 6.48 3.27
N ASP A 53 8.53 6.97 2.13
CA ASP A 53 8.64 8.39 1.75
C ASP A 53 7.33 9.13 2.07
N VAL A 54 7.25 9.68 3.28
CA VAL A 54 6.07 10.42 3.78
C VAL A 54 5.80 11.67 2.94
N LYS A 55 6.85 12.30 2.40
CA LYS A 55 6.69 13.52 1.61
C LYS A 55 6.03 13.26 0.27
N SER A 56 6.43 12.18 -0.40
CA SER A 56 5.92 11.83 -1.72
C SER A 56 4.60 11.08 -1.67
N ALA A 57 4.34 10.31 -0.60
CA ALA A 57 3.16 9.46 -0.50
C ALA A 57 2.54 9.45 0.93
N PRO A 58 2.04 10.61 1.42
CA PRO A 58 1.56 10.74 2.79
C PRO A 58 0.38 9.80 3.12
N ASN A 59 -0.59 9.64 2.23
CA ASN A 59 -1.76 8.78 2.45
C ASN A 59 -1.40 7.29 2.41
N ALA A 60 -0.60 6.88 1.43
CA ALA A 60 -0.15 5.49 1.32
C ALA A 60 0.69 5.09 2.54
N VAL A 61 1.60 5.97 2.99
CA VAL A 61 2.40 5.74 4.20
C VAL A 61 1.52 5.65 5.44
N ALA A 62 0.59 6.61 5.64
CA ALA A 62 -0.32 6.61 6.80
C ALA A 62 -1.18 5.33 6.85
N ASN A 63 -1.72 4.93 5.69
CA ASN A 63 -2.50 3.70 5.55
C ASN A 63 -1.67 2.45 5.88
N PHE A 64 -0.49 2.34 5.28
CA PHE A 64 0.38 1.19 5.50
C PHE A 64 0.84 1.08 6.96
N VAL A 65 1.25 2.20 7.57
CA VAL A 65 1.66 2.24 8.99
C VAL A 65 0.52 1.83 9.91
N LYS A 66 -0.72 2.30 9.65
CA LYS A 66 -1.91 1.92 10.42
C LYS A 66 -2.14 0.41 10.36
N LEU A 67 -2.13 -0.17 9.16
CA LEU A 67 -2.37 -1.59 8.95
C LEU A 67 -1.26 -2.45 9.56
N ALA A 68 0.00 -2.07 9.36
CA ALA A 68 1.15 -2.78 9.90
C ALA A 68 1.16 -2.78 11.44
N ASN A 69 0.92 -1.62 12.06
CA ASN A 69 0.83 -1.50 13.52
C ASN A 69 -0.37 -2.25 14.11
N GLY A 70 -1.45 -2.41 13.35
CA GLY A 70 -2.59 -3.25 13.68
C GLY A 70 -2.34 -4.76 13.50
N GLY A 71 -1.16 -5.16 13.03
CA GLY A 71 -0.82 -6.57 12.77
C GLY A 71 -1.53 -7.17 11.54
N PHE A 72 -2.10 -6.34 10.68
CA PHE A 72 -2.85 -6.77 9.51
C PHE A 72 -2.03 -7.69 8.60
N TYR A 73 -0.75 -7.39 8.42
CA TYR A 73 0.14 -8.15 7.54
C TYR A 73 0.87 -9.31 8.23
N ASN A 74 0.56 -9.64 9.47
CA ASN A 74 1.16 -10.80 10.14
C ASN A 74 0.59 -12.10 9.59
N ASN A 75 1.45 -13.06 9.29
CA ASN A 75 1.12 -14.32 8.61
C ASN A 75 0.37 -14.10 7.28
N TYR A 76 0.80 -13.09 6.54
CA TYR A 76 0.16 -12.65 5.31
C TYR A 76 0.83 -13.28 4.10
N LYS A 77 0.06 -13.95 3.25
CA LYS A 77 0.57 -14.57 2.02
C LYS A 77 0.78 -13.53 0.94
N MET A 78 1.89 -13.60 0.23
CA MET A 78 2.20 -12.81 -0.95
C MET A 78 2.50 -13.73 -2.12
N THR A 79 2.17 -13.30 -3.32
CA THR A 79 2.51 -13.98 -4.56
C THR A 79 3.86 -13.51 -5.05
N ILE A 80 4.68 -14.44 -5.53
CA ILE A 80 5.95 -14.15 -6.21
C ILE A 80 5.64 -14.05 -7.70
N ASP A 81 5.51 -12.82 -8.19
CA ASP A 81 5.28 -12.54 -9.61
C ASP A 81 6.60 -12.30 -10.35
N GLU A 82 6.56 -12.10 -11.67
CA GLU A 82 7.75 -11.92 -12.51
C GLU A 82 8.63 -10.77 -12.04
N LYS A 83 8.03 -9.63 -11.69
CA LYS A 83 8.75 -8.39 -11.36
C LYS A 83 8.49 -7.86 -9.96
N GLU A 84 7.67 -8.54 -9.18
CA GLU A 84 7.31 -8.10 -7.85
C GLU A 84 6.91 -9.27 -6.92
N ILE A 85 7.00 -9.01 -5.63
CA ILE A 85 6.37 -9.82 -4.60
C ILE A 85 5.17 -9.01 -4.12
N VAL A 86 3.95 -9.48 -4.42
CA VAL A 86 2.73 -8.70 -4.24
C VAL A 86 1.73 -9.39 -3.32
N SER A 87 1.01 -8.62 -2.55
CA SER A 87 -0.08 -9.13 -1.73
C SER A 87 -1.22 -9.62 -2.63
N ASN A 88 -1.59 -10.90 -2.50
CA ASN A 88 -2.53 -11.56 -3.39
C ASN A 88 -3.99 -11.35 -2.98
N SER A 89 -4.87 -11.23 -3.98
CA SER A 89 -6.32 -11.18 -3.79
C SER A 89 -6.91 -12.49 -3.26
N SER A 90 -6.27 -13.64 -3.50
CA SER A 90 -6.71 -14.94 -2.95
C SER A 90 -6.71 -14.99 -1.42
N ASN A 91 -5.96 -14.09 -0.77
CA ASN A 91 -6.02 -13.88 0.68
C ASN A 91 -7.17 -12.98 1.12
N GLU A 92 -8.03 -12.56 0.23
CA GLU A 92 -9.09 -11.60 0.52
C GLU A 92 -10.05 -12.10 1.60
N LYS A 93 -10.41 -13.41 1.59
CA LYS A 93 -11.22 -14.01 2.66
C LYS A 93 -10.53 -13.97 4.03
N ALA A 94 -9.24 -14.28 4.08
CA ALA A 94 -8.47 -14.22 5.32
C ALA A 94 -8.23 -12.76 5.74
N ARG A 95 -8.11 -11.85 4.79
CA ARG A 95 -8.01 -10.41 4.97
C ARG A 95 -9.32 -9.84 5.52
N LEU A 96 -10.44 -10.15 4.89
CA LEU A 96 -11.79 -9.76 5.31
C LEU A 96 -12.11 -10.28 6.70
N SER A 97 -11.77 -11.53 7.04
CA SER A 97 -12.07 -12.09 8.37
C SER A 97 -11.33 -11.38 9.50
N ARG A 98 -10.12 -10.86 9.26
CA ARG A 98 -9.34 -10.11 10.28
C ARG A 98 -9.84 -8.69 10.49
N ILE A 99 -10.46 -8.09 9.48
CA ILE A 99 -11.03 -6.75 9.54
C ILE A 99 -12.47 -6.79 10.06
N VAL A 100 -13.19 -7.87 9.80
CA VAL A 100 -14.56 -8.11 10.32
C VAL A 100 -14.62 -8.20 11.84
N GLU A 101 -13.51 -8.47 12.52
CA GLU A 101 -13.41 -8.31 13.98
C GLU A 101 -13.47 -6.84 14.44
N ASN A 102 -13.33 -5.89 13.51
CA ASN A 102 -13.58 -4.47 13.76
C ASN A 102 -14.92 -4.08 13.14
N PRO A 103 -15.99 -3.88 13.92
CA PRO A 103 -17.36 -3.70 13.44
C PRO A 103 -17.61 -2.38 12.69
N GLN A 104 -16.60 -1.60 12.38
CA GLN A 104 -16.71 -0.32 11.68
C GLN A 104 -16.47 -0.41 10.16
N ASN A 105 -16.53 -1.58 9.55
CA ASN A 105 -16.53 -1.81 8.09
C ASN A 105 -15.36 -1.21 7.32
N ASP A 106 -14.16 -1.20 7.90
CA ASP A 106 -12.96 -0.59 7.28
C ASP A 106 -12.37 -1.42 6.12
N TYR A 107 -12.97 -2.51 5.72
CA TYR A 107 -12.43 -3.39 4.69
C TYR A 107 -12.83 -3.02 3.26
N ILE A 108 -13.95 -2.31 3.10
CA ILE A 108 -14.35 -1.74 1.82
C ILE A 108 -14.03 -0.25 1.84
N TYR A 109 -12.77 0.09 1.62
CA TYR A 109 -12.34 1.48 1.59
C TYR A 109 -11.33 1.72 0.46
N GLY A 110 -11.28 2.95 0.01
CA GLY A 110 -10.22 3.48 -0.82
C GLY A 110 -9.57 4.66 -0.12
N ILE A 111 -8.31 4.87 -0.38
CA ILE A 111 -7.61 6.10 0.01
C ILE A 111 -7.40 6.95 -1.22
N LYS A 112 -7.37 8.27 -1.04
CA LYS A 112 -6.94 9.20 -2.07
C LYS A 112 -5.50 8.85 -2.47
N GLY A 113 -5.31 8.53 -3.73
CA GLY A 113 -4.01 8.08 -4.22
C GLY A 113 -2.99 9.20 -4.28
N ASP A 114 -1.80 8.97 -3.75
CA ASP A 114 -0.66 9.89 -3.83
C ASP A 114 -0.03 9.83 -5.23
N LEU A 115 -0.74 10.37 -6.21
CA LEU A 115 -0.38 10.39 -7.63
C LEU A 115 -0.37 11.82 -8.16
N ILE A 116 0.45 12.08 -9.18
CA ILE A 116 0.48 13.37 -9.89
C ILE A 116 -0.90 13.72 -10.42
N ALA A 117 -1.69 12.73 -10.85
CA ALA A 117 -3.08 12.90 -11.30
C ALA A 117 -3.98 13.52 -10.22
N ASN A 118 -3.69 13.27 -8.94
CA ASN A 118 -4.37 13.86 -7.77
C ASN A 118 -3.64 15.09 -7.21
N SER A 119 -2.76 15.72 -7.98
CA SER A 119 -1.95 16.88 -7.58
C SER A 119 -1.00 16.62 -6.41
N VAL A 120 -0.51 15.38 -6.27
CA VAL A 120 0.53 15.02 -5.30
C VAL A 120 1.86 14.87 -6.03
N ASP A 121 2.89 15.53 -5.51
CA ASP A 121 4.26 15.53 -6.08
C ASP A 121 4.99 14.20 -5.82
N ASN A 122 4.45 13.09 -6.35
CA ASN A 122 5.07 11.79 -6.26
C ASN A 122 5.76 11.43 -7.59
N TYR A 123 7.07 11.65 -7.63
CA TYR A 123 7.92 11.38 -8.79
C TYR A 123 8.79 10.13 -8.64
N ILE A 124 8.56 9.31 -7.61
CA ILE A 124 9.28 8.06 -7.40
C ILE A 124 9.06 7.14 -8.60
N LYS A 125 10.13 6.64 -9.18
CA LYS A 125 10.08 5.69 -10.29
C LYS A 125 10.04 4.27 -9.77
N HIS A 126 9.27 3.42 -10.43
CA HIS A 126 9.15 2.01 -10.09
C HIS A 126 10.41 1.24 -10.50
N LYS A 127 11.43 1.33 -9.69
CA LYS A 127 12.69 0.61 -9.83
C LYS A 127 12.77 -0.53 -8.81
N LYS A 128 13.67 -1.47 -9.04
CA LYS A 128 13.93 -2.57 -8.12
C LYS A 128 14.07 -2.09 -6.68
N GLY A 129 13.39 -2.76 -5.76
CA GLY A 129 13.34 -2.44 -4.34
C GLY A 129 12.34 -1.35 -3.97
N VAL A 130 11.58 -0.78 -4.92
CA VAL A 130 10.50 0.15 -4.59
C VAL A 130 9.31 -0.63 -4.04
N ILE A 131 8.73 -0.15 -2.92
CA ILE A 131 7.44 -0.60 -2.43
C ILE A 131 6.34 0.28 -3.02
N THR A 132 5.29 -0.36 -3.55
CA THR A 132 4.20 0.33 -4.24
C THR A 132 2.85 -0.16 -3.74
N MET A 133 1.88 0.74 -3.60
CA MET A 133 0.51 0.39 -3.26
C MET A 133 -0.30 0.25 -4.55
N HIS A 134 -0.97 -0.88 -4.68
CA HIS A 134 -1.80 -1.19 -5.83
C HIS A 134 -3.17 -0.52 -5.70
N ARG A 135 -3.79 -0.30 -6.83
CA ARG A 135 -5.15 0.25 -6.96
C ARG A 135 -5.90 -0.46 -8.09
N ASN A 136 -7.19 -0.33 -8.11
CA ASN A 136 -7.99 -0.82 -9.22
C ASN A 136 -7.86 0.14 -10.43
N ASP A 137 -7.90 -0.41 -11.63
CA ASP A 137 -7.95 0.37 -12.87
C ASP A 137 -9.35 0.29 -13.48
N TYR A 138 -10.12 1.35 -13.30
CA TYR A 138 -11.47 1.46 -13.85
C TYR A 138 -11.52 2.30 -15.13
N SER A 139 -10.36 2.60 -15.73
CA SER A 139 -10.29 3.45 -16.93
C SER A 139 -11.01 2.87 -18.13
N TYR A 140 -11.05 1.53 -18.25
CA TYR A 140 -11.82 0.83 -19.29
C TYR A 140 -13.32 1.18 -19.24
N PHE A 141 -13.86 1.44 -18.05
CA PHE A 141 -15.24 1.81 -17.82
C PHE A 141 -15.46 3.34 -17.76
N GLY A 142 -14.44 4.16 -18.01
CA GLY A 142 -14.51 5.61 -17.96
C GLY A 142 -14.35 6.22 -16.56
N PHE A 143 -14.04 5.43 -15.53
CA PHE A 143 -13.89 5.88 -14.13
C PHE A 143 -12.42 5.98 -13.72
N THR A 144 -11.65 6.76 -14.46
CA THR A 144 -10.21 6.91 -14.22
C THR A 144 -9.92 7.54 -12.85
N GLU A 145 -10.70 8.56 -12.45
CA GLU A 145 -10.51 9.26 -11.17
C GLU A 145 -10.85 8.36 -9.97
N GLU A 146 -11.95 7.60 -10.06
CA GLU A 146 -12.31 6.64 -9.05
C GLU A 146 -11.23 5.56 -8.89
N GLY A 147 -10.64 5.12 -10.01
CA GLY A 147 -9.51 4.21 -10.01
C GLY A 147 -8.28 4.77 -9.28
N TYR A 148 -7.95 6.06 -9.47
CA TYR A 148 -6.83 6.69 -8.75
C TYR A 148 -7.04 6.74 -7.24
N ASN A 149 -8.26 6.66 -6.75
CA ASN A 149 -8.64 6.76 -5.34
C ASN A 149 -9.16 5.42 -4.78
N SER A 150 -8.76 4.29 -5.37
CA SER A 150 -9.21 2.94 -4.99
C SER A 150 -8.12 2.11 -4.29
N ALA A 151 -6.97 2.69 -3.99
CA ALA A 151 -5.91 1.98 -3.26
C ALA A 151 -6.36 1.66 -1.82
N ASN A 152 -5.94 0.50 -1.32
CA ASN A 152 -6.32 0.05 0.02
C ASN A 152 -5.16 -0.63 0.74
N SER A 153 -5.24 -1.93 1.01
CA SER A 153 -4.21 -2.69 1.73
C SER A 153 -3.25 -3.45 0.81
N THR A 154 -3.51 -3.48 -0.50
CA THR A 154 -2.71 -4.23 -1.45
C THR A 154 -1.42 -3.49 -1.78
N PHE A 155 -0.28 -4.14 -1.58
CA PHE A 155 1.03 -3.58 -1.91
C PHE A 155 1.94 -4.63 -2.56
N GLY A 156 2.94 -4.17 -3.30
CA GLY A 156 4.00 -4.98 -3.87
C GLY A 156 5.38 -4.40 -3.59
N ILE A 157 6.40 -5.24 -3.63
CA ILE A 157 7.80 -4.85 -3.58
C ILE A 157 8.45 -5.31 -4.87
N LEU A 158 8.96 -4.35 -5.65
CA LEU A 158 9.54 -4.65 -6.96
C LEU A 158 10.86 -5.40 -6.83
N THR A 159 10.95 -6.51 -7.54
CA THR A 159 12.18 -7.33 -7.66
C THR A 159 12.98 -6.94 -8.90
N GLU A 160 12.33 -6.26 -9.86
CA GLU A 160 12.92 -5.68 -11.05
C GLU A 160 12.35 -4.28 -11.34
N ASP A 161 12.95 -3.58 -12.30
CA ASP A 161 12.42 -2.31 -12.79
C ASP A 161 11.12 -2.53 -13.57
N ASN A 162 10.10 -1.71 -13.28
CA ASN A 162 8.82 -1.78 -13.98
C ASN A 162 8.27 -0.39 -14.33
N ASP A 163 8.73 0.14 -15.46
CA ASP A 163 8.32 1.48 -15.91
C ASP A 163 6.83 1.58 -16.28
N SER A 164 6.14 0.45 -16.55
CA SER A 164 4.70 0.44 -16.82
C SER A 164 3.84 0.82 -15.61
N TYR A 165 4.41 0.75 -14.40
CA TYR A 165 3.75 1.13 -13.15
C TYR A 165 3.82 2.64 -12.88
N ASN A 166 4.71 3.37 -13.57
CA ASN A 166 4.86 4.81 -13.37
C ASN A 166 3.55 5.55 -13.68
N GLY A 167 3.03 6.28 -12.68
CA GLY A 167 1.75 6.99 -12.76
C GLY A 167 0.50 6.12 -12.63
N ARG A 168 0.64 4.79 -12.58
CA ARG A 168 -0.48 3.84 -12.41
C ARG A 168 -0.66 3.42 -10.96
N TYR A 169 0.41 3.00 -10.30
CA TYR A 169 0.43 2.62 -8.89
C TYR A 169 1.13 3.67 -8.05
N ILE A 170 1.04 3.56 -6.73
CA ILE A 170 1.50 4.58 -5.79
C ILE A 170 2.79 4.10 -5.14
N PRO A 171 3.98 4.52 -5.64
CA PRO A 171 5.24 4.21 -4.98
C PRO A 171 5.33 5.02 -3.69
N PHE A 172 5.64 4.37 -2.56
CA PHE A 172 5.61 5.03 -1.26
C PHE A 172 6.82 4.75 -0.37
N GLY A 173 7.86 4.09 -0.91
CA GLY A 173 9.10 3.81 -0.20
C GLY A 173 10.06 2.97 -1.00
N LYS A 174 11.21 2.66 -0.37
CA LYS A 174 12.28 1.88 -1.02
C LYS A 174 12.99 0.99 0.00
N VAL A 175 13.36 -0.20 -0.44
CA VAL A 175 14.22 -1.12 0.32
C VAL A 175 15.58 -0.49 0.54
N VAL A 176 16.01 -0.46 1.80
CA VAL A 176 17.31 0.06 2.25
C VAL A 176 18.24 -1.03 2.77
N GLU A 177 17.68 -2.20 3.13
CA GLU A 177 18.41 -3.38 3.57
C GLU A 177 17.64 -4.65 3.20
N GLY A 178 18.34 -5.73 2.83
CA GLY A 178 17.72 -7.03 2.53
C GLY A 178 17.26 -7.20 1.08
N ILE A 179 17.85 -6.47 0.13
CA ILE A 179 17.54 -6.66 -1.30
C ILE A 179 17.93 -8.08 -1.75
N ASP A 180 18.99 -8.64 -1.16
CA ASP A 180 19.42 -10.02 -1.38
C ASP A 180 18.38 -11.06 -0.96
N VAL A 181 17.57 -10.76 0.05
CA VAL A 181 16.44 -11.60 0.49
C VAL A 181 15.34 -11.59 -0.57
N LEU A 182 14.99 -10.41 -1.11
CA LEU A 182 13.98 -10.32 -2.18
C LEU A 182 14.43 -11.05 -3.45
N GLU A 183 15.71 -10.95 -3.79
CA GLU A 183 16.29 -11.70 -4.92
C GLU A 183 16.20 -13.21 -4.69
N ALA A 184 16.52 -13.67 -3.48
CA ALA A 184 16.42 -15.09 -3.13
C ALA A 184 14.97 -15.59 -3.17
N ILE A 185 14.00 -14.79 -2.69
CA ILE A 185 12.57 -15.11 -2.79
C ILE A 185 12.14 -15.17 -4.27
N SER A 186 12.48 -14.16 -5.06
CA SER A 186 12.13 -14.10 -6.48
C SER A 186 12.71 -15.29 -7.26
N ALA A 187 13.92 -15.74 -6.91
CA ALA A 187 14.56 -16.90 -7.54
C ALA A 187 13.84 -18.24 -7.26
N THR A 188 12.95 -18.31 -6.27
CA THR A 188 12.13 -19.50 -6.01
C THR A 188 10.92 -19.60 -6.93
N ARG A 189 10.63 -18.56 -7.72
CA ARG A 189 9.51 -18.54 -8.65
C ARG A 189 9.64 -19.67 -9.66
N VAL A 190 8.60 -20.46 -9.78
CA VAL A 190 8.48 -21.52 -10.79
C VAL A 190 7.82 -20.94 -12.03
N GLU A 191 8.55 -20.92 -13.14
CA GLU A 191 7.97 -20.58 -14.45
C GLU A 191 7.06 -21.72 -14.92
N GLU A 192 5.83 -21.37 -15.31
CA GLU A 192 4.97 -22.31 -16.01
C GLU A 192 5.52 -22.47 -17.43
N LYS A 193 5.83 -23.70 -17.82
CA LYS A 193 5.96 -24.02 -19.24
C LYS A 193 4.55 -23.98 -19.83
N GLU A 194 4.29 -23.05 -20.72
CA GLU A 194 3.16 -23.17 -21.62
C GLU A 194 3.40 -24.47 -22.43
N ASP A 195 2.74 -25.54 -22.01
CA ASP A 195 2.60 -26.70 -22.87
C ASP A 195 1.83 -26.20 -24.10
N GLU A 196 2.49 -26.18 -25.25
CA GLU A 196 1.85 -26.02 -26.56
C GLU A 196 0.81 -27.15 -26.70
N ALA A 197 -0.37 -26.94 -26.14
CA ALA A 197 -1.52 -27.80 -26.36
C ALA A 197 -1.96 -27.58 -27.80
N THR A 198 -1.49 -28.47 -28.66
CA THR A 198 -2.06 -28.71 -30.00
C THR A 198 -3.57 -28.79 -29.86
N ALA A 199 -4.26 -27.80 -30.40
CA ALA A 199 -5.71 -27.77 -30.45
C ALA A 199 -6.24 -28.99 -31.20
N THR A 200 -6.80 -29.94 -30.45
CA THR A 200 -7.78 -30.89 -30.96
C THR A 200 -9.04 -30.76 -30.10
N SER A 201 -10.08 -30.31 -30.78
CA SER A 201 -11.42 -30.10 -30.27
C SER A 201 -12.01 -31.35 -29.62
N GLU A 202 -12.82 -31.08 -28.60
CA GLU A 202 -13.86 -31.89 -27.95
C GLU A 202 -13.51 -32.37 -26.53
N GLU A 203 -14.38 -31.89 -25.61
CA GLU A 203 -14.48 -32.15 -24.16
C GLU A 203 -13.83 -31.10 -23.24
N ALA A 204 -14.45 -29.92 -23.23
CA ALA A 204 -14.23 -28.92 -22.18
C ALA A 204 -15.43 -28.94 -21.22
N THR A 205 -15.26 -29.56 -20.06
CA THR A 205 -16.02 -29.21 -18.83
C THR A 205 -15.52 -30.11 -17.69
N THR A 206 -14.60 -29.65 -16.90
CA THR A 206 -14.37 -29.95 -15.47
C THR A 206 -12.92 -29.74 -14.98
N GLU A 207 -11.94 -29.56 -15.88
CA GLU A 207 -10.52 -29.44 -15.48
C GLU A 207 -10.05 -28.01 -15.16
N THR A 208 -10.83 -26.97 -15.49
CA THR A 208 -10.39 -25.58 -15.36
C THR A 208 -10.37 -25.06 -13.92
N ALA A 209 -11.23 -25.56 -13.05
CA ALA A 209 -11.31 -25.07 -11.66
C ALA A 209 -10.22 -25.67 -10.74
N GLU A 210 -9.82 -26.93 -10.97
CA GLU A 210 -8.76 -27.59 -10.17
C GLU A 210 -7.35 -27.12 -10.55
N ASN A 211 -7.15 -26.63 -11.79
CA ASN A 211 -5.86 -26.09 -12.22
C ASN A 211 -5.60 -24.67 -11.73
N GLU A 212 -6.62 -23.85 -11.51
CA GLU A 212 -6.45 -22.49 -10.95
C GLU A 212 -6.15 -22.52 -9.44
N GLU A 213 -6.77 -23.41 -8.66
CA GLU A 213 -6.44 -23.57 -7.23
C GLU A 213 -5.01 -24.08 -6.99
N ASN A 214 -4.44 -24.87 -7.90
CA ASN A 214 -3.06 -25.36 -7.80
C ASN A 214 -1.99 -24.35 -8.25
N LYS A 215 -2.38 -23.32 -9.03
CA LYS A 215 -1.48 -22.24 -9.48
C LYS A 215 -1.08 -21.32 -8.33
N ASP A 216 -2.02 -21.00 -7.46
CA ASP A 216 -1.83 -20.04 -6.38
C ASP A 216 -0.93 -20.56 -5.25
N GLU A 217 -0.69 -21.88 -5.14
CA GLU A 217 0.11 -22.44 -4.05
C GLU A 217 1.63 -22.51 -4.32
N LYS A 218 2.08 -22.49 -5.59
CA LYS A 218 3.50 -22.71 -5.94
C LYS A 218 4.38 -21.48 -5.79
N ASN A 219 3.85 -20.30 -6.05
CA ASN A 219 4.60 -19.05 -6.05
C ASN A 219 4.17 -18.14 -4.88
N VAL A 220 4.20 -18.70 -3.66
CA VAL A 220 3.74 -17.99 -2.45
C VAL A 220 4.86 -17.88 -1.44
N ILE A 221 4.97 -16.71 -0.84
CA ILE A 221 5.80 -16.42 0.33
C ILE A 221 4.94 -15.82 1.44
N VAL A 222 5.23 -16.16 2.68
CA VAL A 222 4.48 -15.65 3.84
C VAL A 222 5.27 -14.58 4.56
N ILE A 223 4.64 -13.42 4.79
CA ILE A 223 5.13 -12.43 5.74
C ILE A 223 4.86 -12.97 7.14
N LYS A 224 5.90 -13.24 7.90
CA LYS A 224 5.79 -13.65 9.31
C LYS A 224 5.34 -12.48 10.17
N SER A 225 5.96 -11.31 9.99
CA SER A 225 5.62 -10.09 10.71
C SER A 225 6.05 -8.83 9.97
N ILE A 226 5.33 -7.73 10.20
CA ILE A 226 5.77 -6.38 9.84
C ILE A 226 5.78 -5.51 11.09
N THR A 227 6.89 -4.81 11.31
CA THR A 227 7.02 -3.79 12.34
C THR A 227 7.44 -2.46 11.73
N VAL A 228 6.99 -1.35 12.32
CA VAL A 228 7.30 -0.01 11.81
C VAL A 228 7.92 0.83 12.92
N ASP A 229 9.16 1.30 12.71
CA ASP A 229 9.75 2.34 13.54
C ASP A 229 9.36 3.70 12.97
N THR A 230 8.48 4.40 13.66
CA THR A 230 8.03 5.75 13.30
C THR A 230 8.88 6.85 13.93
N PHE A 231 9.92 6.49 14.69
CA PHE A 231 10.74 7.43 15.47
C PHE A 231 9.92 8.37 16.37
N GLY A 232 8.79 7.86 16.88
CA GLY A 232 7.88 8.59 17.75
C GLY A 232 6.94 9.56 17.03
N VAL A 233 6.96 9.60 15.69
CA VAL A 233 5.99 10.36 14.89
C VAL A 233 4.65 9.62 14.88
N LYS A 234 3.57 10.34 15.14
CA LYS A 234 2.21 9.84 14.96
C LYS A 234 1.73 10.20 13.57
N TYR A 235 1.26 9.20 12.86
CA TYR A 235 0.62 9.37 11.56
C TYR A 235 -0.88 9.46 11.77
N GLU A 236 -1.50 10.48 11.21
CA GLU A 236 -2.96 10.61 11.17
C GLU A 236 -3.55 9.54 10.25
N ALA A 237 -4.86 9.34 10.34
CA ALA A 237 -5.55 8.46 9.40
C ALA A 237 -5.37 9.02 7.97
N PRO A 238 -5.23 8.14 6.95
CA PRO A 238 -5.18 8.58 5.57
C PRO A 238 -6.47 9.30 5.17
N GLU A 239 -6.41 10.11 4.12
CA GLU A 239 -7.61 10.69 3.52
C GLU A 239 -8.37 9.59 2.78
N TYR A 240 -9.46 9.13 3.39
CA TYR A 240 -10.33 8.10 2.82
C TYR A 240 -11.18 8.69 1.70
N ASN A 241 -11.42 7.87 0.68
CA ASN A 241 -12.34 8.18 -0.38
C ASN A 241 -13.73 7.57 -0.07
N ASN A 242 -14.80 8.13 -0.65
CA ASN A 242 -16.12 7.52 -0.57
C ASN A 242 -16.20 6.30 -1.51
N TYR A 243 -15.62 5.20 -1.04
CA TYR A 243 -15.47 3.98 -1.84
C TYR A 243 -16.80 3.34 -2.19
N GLU A 244 -17.79 3.37 -1.28
CA GLU A 244 -19.12 2.78 -1.52
C GLU A 244 -19.84 3.46 -2.69
N GLU A 245 -19.79 4.81 -2.75
CA GLU A 245 -20.37 5.55 -3.85
C GLU A 245 -19.67 5.24 -5.18
N ASN A 246 -18.35 5.13 -5.17
CA ASN A 246 -17.56 4.83 -6.36
C ASN A 246 -17.81 3.41 -6.85
N ILE A 247 -17.85 2.43 -5.95
CA ILE A 247 -18.17 1.04 -6.31
C ILE A 247 -19.61 0.92 -6.82
N ALA A 248 -20.56 1.64 -6.25
CA ALA A 248 -21.94 1.64 -6.76
C ALA A 248 -22.02 2.13 -8.22
N LYS A 249 -21.31 3.21 -8.56
CA LYS A 249 -21.20 3.69 -9.95
C LYS A 249 -20.55 2.69 -10.88
N VAL A 250 -19.44 2.08 -10.46
CA VAL A 250 -18.73 1.06 -11.24
C VAL A 250 -19.66 -0.15 -11.47
N ASN A 251 -20.32 -0.64 -10.43
CA ASN A 251 -21.24 -1.76 -10.54
C ASN A 251 -22.44 -1.46 -11.46
N GLU A 252 -23.00 -0.25 -11.39
CA GLU A 252 -24.10 0.16 -12.25
C GLU A 252 -23.72 0.04 -13.74
N ILE A 253 -22.53 0.49 -14.10
CA ILE A 253 -22.06 0.43 -15.49
C ILE A 253 -21.65 -0.99 -15.88
N CYS A 254 -20.96 -1.72 -14.99
CA CYS A 254 -20.65 -3.12 -15.26
C CYS A 254 -21.91 -3.92 -15.54
N ASN A 255 -22.98 -3.69 -14.78
CA ASN A 255 -24.28 -4.32 -15.01
C ASN A 255 -24.90 -3.93 -16.37
N GLN A 256 -24.71 -2.69 -16.83
CA GLN A 256 -25.18 -2.26 -18.15
C GLN A 256 -24.45 -2.94 -19.31
N TYR A 257 -23.15 -3.20 -19.16
CA TYR A 257 -22.32 -3.77 -20.21
C TYR A 257 -22.28 -5.31 -20.21
N PHE A 258 -22.32 -5.93 -19.05
CA PHE A 258 -22.11 -7.38 -18.88
C PHE A 258 -23.33 -8.14 -18.34
N GLY A 259 -24.43 -7.42 -17.97
CA GLY A 259 -25.63 -8.02 -17.42
C GLY A 259 -25.49 -8.40 -15.93
N SER A 260 -26.56 -9.01 -15.39
CA SER A 260 -26.71 -9.30 -13.95
C SER A 260 -25.68 -10.29 -13.37
N ASP A 261 -24.98 -11.04 -14.20
CA ASP A 261 -23.97 -12.01 -13.76
C ASP A 261 -22.69 -11.35 -13.24
N TYR A 262 -22.51 -10.05 -13.50
CA TYR A 262 -21.37 -9.29 -13.03
C TYR A 262 -21.42 -8.94 -11.52
N GLU A 263 -22.60 -9.05 -10.89
CA GLU A 263 -22.73 -8.86 -9.44
C GLU A 263 -21.86 -9.81 -8.59
N SER A 264 -21.40 -10.92 -9.18
CA SER A 264 -20.62 -11.93 -8.48
C SER A 264 -19.14 -11.56 -8.28
N VAL A 265 -18.60 -10.61 -9.05
CA VAL A 265 -17.16 -10.28 -9.06
C VAL A 265 -16.80 -9.25 -7.99
N PHE A 266 -17.79 -8.43 -7.54
CA PHE A 266 -17.57 -7.34 -6.57
C PHE A 266 -18.32 -7.52 -5.24
N LYS A 267 -18.88 -8.71 -4.99
CA LYS A 267 -19.51 -9.04 -3.70
C LYS A 267 -18.55 -9.61 -2.70
#